data_d0d49a9d6d4134868904dd1f89c4ca6e
#
_entry.id   d0d49a9d6d4134868904dd1f89c4ca6e
#
_cell.length_a   1.000
_cell.length_b   1.000
_cell.length_c   1.000
_cell.angle_alpha   90.00
_cell.angle_beta   90.00
_cell.angle_gamma   90.00
#
_symmetry.space_group_name_H-M   'P 1'
#
loop_
_entity.id
_entity.type
_entity.pdbx_description
1 polymer ?
#
loop_
_entity_poly.entity_id
_entity_poly.type
_entity_poly.pdbx_seq_one_letter_code
_entity_poly.pdbx_strand_id
1 'polypeptide(L)'
;SENQNTSSMGSDSVDILLSTTYLCSFEDFDPISGHVTVGAGVTLVQLHEFARTHDLEFGVDLAARDSATVGGMVATNAGGIHVVAHGMMRKQVVGVEAVLPSGEVISTLRGLAKDNTGYDFTQLLCGSEGTLAVITKVRVQLLRPEAVQLLVCGVESISAALKIASGFIGNIHAAEIVDRASIDCVKRVTGTAVPFDSVFHLLLEV
;
A
#
# COMPACT_ATOMS: atom_id res chain seq x y z
N SER A 1 23.93 12.29 4.40
CA SER A 1 24.65 11.30 3.59
C SER A 1 23.81 10.97 2.38
N GLU A 2 24.18 11.56 1.25
CA GLU A 2 23.60 11.39 -0.07
C GLU A 2 23.76 9.96 -0.55
N ASN A 3 22.66 9.28 -0.81
CA ASN A 3 22.69 8.04 -1.57
C ASN A 3 22.75 8.39 -3.05
N GLN A 4 23.96 8.44 -3.59
CA GLN A 4 24.20 8.45 -5.02
C GLN A 4 23.98 7.02 -5.56
N ASN A 5 22.80 6.76 -6.11
CA ASN A 5 22.59 5.71 -7.09
C ASN A 5 22.46 6.36 -8.47
N THR A 6 23.57 6.85 -8.98
CA THR A 6 23.69 7.22 -10.39
C THR A 6 24.12 5.99 -11.19
N SER A 7 23.15 5.26 -11.76
CA SER A 7 23.46 4.45 -12.94
C SER A 7 23.92 5.38 -14.04
N SER A 8 25.13 5.16 -14.58
CA SER A 8 25.76 5.91 -15.67
C SER A 8 24.89 5.81 -16.92
N MET A 9 24.00 6.78 -17.14
CA MET A 9 23.40 7.07 -18.44
C MET A 9 24.35 7.97 -19.22
N GLY A 10 24.47 7.74 -20.53
CA GLY A 10 25.39 8.46 -21.42
C GLY A 10 25.13 9.97 -21.44
N SER A 11 26.14 10.74 -21.82
CA SER A 11 26.31 12.18 -21.65
C SER A 11 25.33 13.12 -22.39
N ASP A 12 24.27 12.60 -23.03
CA ASP A 12 23.31 13.40 -23.83
C ASP A 12 21.83 13.19 -23.41
N SER A 13 21.55 12.57 -22.26
CA SER A 13 20.18 12.42 -21.76
C SER A 13 19.80 13.62 -20.87
N VAL A 14 18.70 14.28 -21.17
CA VAL A 14 18.09 15.27 -20.28
C VAL A 14 17.17 14.53 -19.32
N ASP A 15 17.56 14.43 -18.06
CA ASP A 15 16.72 13.84 -17.02
C ASP A 15 15.68 14.87 -16.57
N ILE A 16 14.41 14.52 -16.70
CA ILE A 16 13.29 15.34 -16.19
C ILE A 16 12.72 14.65 -14.96
N LEU A 17 12.76 15.34 -13.81
CA LEU A 17 12.07 14.90 -12.61
C LEU A 17 10.66 15.51 -12.57
N LEU A 18 9.64 14.67 -12.75
CA LEU A 18 8.25 15.07 -12.65
C LEU A 18 7.72 14.82 -11.24
N SER A 19 7.35 15.89 -10.52
CA SER A 19 6.74 15.79 -9.19
C SER A 19 5.22 15.80 -9.29
N THR A 20 4.57 14.86 -8.62
CA THR A 20 3.10 14.76 -8.52
C THR A 20 2.55 15.37 -7.22
N THR A 21 3.36 16.00 -6.39
CA THR A 21 2.99 16.50 -5.05
C THR A 21 1.84 17.50 -5.05
N TYR A 22 1.63 18.23 -6.15
CA TYR A 22 0.49 19.15 -6.28
C TYR A 22 -0.83 18.47 -6.68
N LEU A 23 -0.81 17.19 -7.04
CA LEU A 23 -2.00 16.40 -7.35
C LEU A 23 -2.53 15.78 -6.04
N CYS A 24 -3.06 16.60 -5.13
CA CYS A 24 -3.43 16.19 -3.77
C CYS A 24 -4.93 16.39 -3.46
N SER A 25 -5.80 16.38 -4.48
CA SER A 25 -7.25 16.51 -4.31
C SER A 25 -7.90 15.21 -3.79
N PHE A 26 -9.03 15.39 -3.10
CA PHE A 26 -10.01 14.34 -2.82
C PHE A 26 -11.31 14.73 -3.51
N GLU A 27 -11.87 13.84 -4.33
CA GLU A 27 -13.03 14.11 -5.20
C GLU A 27 -13.98 12.90 -5.17
N ASP A 28 -15.22 13.11 -5.52
CA ASP A 28 -16.23 12.06 -5.81
C ASP A 28 -16.31 10.95 -4.75
N PHE A 29 -16.31 11.34 -3.46
CA PHE A 29 -16.50 10.34 -2.40
C PHE A 29 -17.95 9.85 -2.40
N ASP A 30 -18.11 8.54 -2.51
CA ASP A 30 -19.39 7.84 -2.38
C ASP A 30 -19.42 7.02 -1.09
N PRO A 31 -20.18 7.42 -0.06
CA PRO A 31 -20.22 6.72 1.22
C PRO A 31 -20.92 5.35 1.14
N ILE A 32 -21.68 5.08 0.07
CA ILE A 32 -22.38 3.79 -0.08
C ILE A 32 -21.39 2.72 -0.56
N SER A 33 -20.64 3.02 -1.61
CA SER A 33 -19.63 2.09 -2.15
C SER A 33 -18.30 2.17 -1.41
N GLY A 34 -18.04 3.25 -0.64
CA GLY A 34 -16.74 3.54 -0.05
C GLY A 34 -15.69 3.99 -1.07
N HIS A 35 -16.10 4.35 -2.28
CA HIS A 35 -15.16 4.79 -3.31
C HIS A 35 -14.82 6.26 -3.15
N VAL A 36 -13.56 6.61 -3.33
CA VAL A 36 -13.08 8.00 -3.41
C VAL A 36 -12.06 8.14 -4.54
N THR A 37 -12.12 9.25 -5.26
CA THR A 37 -11.11 9.63 -6.25
C THR A 37 -10.10 10.54 -5.58
N VAL A 38 -8.81 10.23 -5.70
CA VAL A 38 -7.72 11.00 -5.10
C VAL A 38 -6.66 11.33 -6.14
N GLY A 39 -6.04 12.49 -5.99
CA GLY A 39 -4.88 12.86 -6.78
C GLY A 39 -3.69 11.95 -6.51
N ALA A 40 -2.87 11.70 -7.53
CA ALA A 40 -1.72 10.78 -7.44
C ALA A 40 -0.68 11.17 -6.38
N GLY A 41 -0.61 12.46 -6.00
CA GLY A 41 0.29 12.99 -4.99
C GLY A 41 -0.23 12.92 -3.56
N VAL A 42 -1.47 12.48 -3.33
CA VAL A 42 -1.99 12.23 -1.97
C VAL A 42 -1.13 11.17 -1.30
N THR A 43 -0.66 11.45 -0.08
CA THR A 43 0.14 10.48 0.68
C THR A 43 -0.74 9.42 1.35
N LEU A 44 -0.15 8.28 1.69
CA LEU A 44 -0.86 7.21 2.37
C LEU A 44 -1.42 7.67 3.72
N VAL A 45 -0.66 8.48 4.48
CA VAL A 45 -1.15 9.03 5.76
C VAL A 45 -2.39 9.91 5.54
N GLN A 46 -2.39 10.77 4.50
CA GLN A 46 -3.54 11.62 4.18
C GLN A 46 -4.78 10.79 3.79
N LEU A 47 -4.58 9.71 3.02
CA LEU A 47 -5.67 8.81 2.64
C LEU A 47 -6.24 8.06 3.86
N HIS A 48 -5.39 7.60 4.78
CA HIS A 48 -5.84 7.00 6.04
C HIS A 48 -6.60 8.00 6.93
N GLU A 49 -6.13 9.24 7.02
CA GLU A 49 -6.82 10.30 7.76
C GLU A 49 -8.20 10.58 7.16
N PHE A 50 -8.27 10.74 5.83
CA PHE A 50 -9.54 10.90 5.12
C PHE A 50 -10.49 9.73 5.40
N ALA A 51 -10.03 8.50 5.29
CA ALA A 51 -10.85 7.32 5.53
C ALA A 51 -11.42 7.32 6.96
N ARG A 52 -10.59 7.61 7.98
CA ARG A 52 -11.01 7.67 9.39
C ARG A 52 -12.08 8.73 9.65
N THR A 53 -12.03 9.89 8.97
CA THR A 53 -13.07 10.93 9.14
C THR A 53 -14.45 10.49 8.61
N HIS A 54 -14.48 9.38 7.87
CA HIS A 54 -15.71 8.79 7.31
C HIS A 54 -16.05 7.42 7.91
N ASP A 55 -15.42 7.06 9.06
CA ASP A 55 -15.57 5.75 9.72
C ASP A 55 -15.21 4.58 8.78
N LEU A 56 -14.22 4.78 7.92
CA LEU A 56 -13.68 3.80 6.98
C LEU A 56 -12.15 3.64 7.19
N GLU A 57 -11.59 2.64 6.52
CA GLU A 57 -10.15 2.40 6.47
C GLU A 57 -9.69 2.13 5.03
N PHE A 58 -8.38 2.23 4.80
CA PHE A 58 -7.76 1.85 3.53
C PHE A 58 -6.91 0.60 3.74
N GLY A 59 -7.13 -0.43 2.90
CA GLY A 59 -6.57 -1.76 3.11
C GLY A 59 -5.06 -1.91 2.88
N VAL A 60 -4.38 -0.91 2.30
CA VAL A 60 -2.91 -0.92 2.17
C VAL A 60 -2.29 -0.11 3.28
N ASP A 61 -1.36 -0.72 4.01
CA ASP A 61 -0.61 -0.05 5.06
C ASP A 61 0.86 -0.48 5.05
N LEU A 62 1.77 0.49 4.96
CA LEU A 62 3.21 0.28 4.87
C LEU A 62 3.99 1.31 5.68
N ALA A 63 5.26 1.00 6.00
CA ALA A 63 6.07 1.82 6.89
C ALA A 63 6.31 3.25 6.38
N ALA A 64 6.34 3.46 5.06
CA ALA A 64 6.60 4.77 4.44
C ALA A 64 5.33 5.63 4.29
N ARG A 65 4.39 5.58 5.23
CA ARG A 65 3.08 6.28 5.19
C ARG A 65 3.18 7.76 4.82
N ASP A 66 4.20 8.45 5.35
CA ASP A 66 4.34 9.91 5.20
C ASP A 66 4.83 10.32 3.81
N SER A 67 5.54 9.43 3.12
CA SER A 67 6.17 9.73 1.83
C SER A 67 5.60 8.96 0.64
N ALA A 68 5.01 7.79 0.89
CA ALA A 68 4.38 7.00 -0.17
C ALA A 68 3.14 7.71 -0.69
N THR A 69 3.10 8.02 -1.98
CA THR A 69 1.95 8.63 -2.65
C THR A 69 1.06 7.58 -3.30
N VAL A 70 -0.24 7.87 -3.40
CA VAL A 70 -1.21 6.93 -3.99
C VAL A 70 -0.83 6.57 -5.42
N GLY A 71 -0.43 7.53 -6.25
CA GLY A 71 0.04 7.25 -7.61
C GLY A 71 1.29 6.37 -7.66
N GLY A 72 2.26 6.62 -6.76
CA GLY A 72 3.45 5.79 -6.62
C GLY A 72 3.13 4.37 -6.16
N MET A 73 2.21 4.21 -5.19
CA MET A 73 1.76 2.90 -4.73
C MET A 73 1.05 2.11 -5.83
N VAL A 74 0.25 2.77 -6.67
CA VAL A 74 -0.36 2.10 -7.84
C VAL A 74 0.71 1.70 -8.84
N ALA A 75 1.63 2.62 -9.18
CA ALA A 75 2.69 2.35 -10.14
C ALA A 75 3.57 1.15 -9.73
N THR A 76 3.85 0.98 -8.44
CA THR A 76 4.66 -0.14 -7.91
C THR A 76 3.82 -1.36 -7.49
N ASN A 77 2.49 -1.27 -7.58
CA ASN A 77 1.58 -2.26 -7.00
C ASN A 77 1.95 -2.56 -5.54
N ALA A 78 2.04 -1.53 -4.72
CA ALA A 78 2.52 -1.64 -3.36
C ALA A 78 1.68 -2.61 -2.51
N GLY A 79 2.36 -3.34 -1.66
CA GLY A 79 1.76 -4.14 -0.60
C GLY A 79 2.09 -3.53 0.77
N GLY A 80 1.70 -4.21 1.83
CA GLY A 80 1.98 -3.80 3.20
C GLY A 80 1.65 -4.91 4.17
N ILE A 81 1.51 -4.59 5.44
CA ILE A 81 1.30 -5.59 6.49
C ILE A 81 -0.03 -6.35 6.34
N HIS A 82 -1.06 -5.71 5.74
CA HIS A 82 -2.40 -6.28 5.58
C HIS A 82 -2.63 -6.98 4.23
N VAL A 83 -1.55 -7.32 3.49
CA VAL A 83 -1.67 -8.01 2.18
C VAL A 83 -2.42 -9.33 2.28
N VAL A 84 -2.30 -10.04 3.39
CA VAL A 84 -2.99 -11.32 3.61
C VAL A 84 -4.51 -11.13 3.59
N ALA A 85 -5.03 -10.10 4.26
CA ALA A 85 -6.45 -9.80 4.33
C ALA A 85 -6.95 -9.06 3.07
N HIS A 86 -6.30 -7.98 2.72
CA HIS A 86 -6.82 -7.01 1.76
C HIS A 86 -6.14 -7.08 0.38
N GLY A 87 -5.02 -7.80 0.27
CA GLY A 87 -4.22 -7.86 -0.95
C GLY A 87 -3.36 -6.61 -1.16
N MET A 88 -2.73 -6.55 -2.32
CA MET A 88 -1.88 -5.43 -2.72
C MET A 88 -2.71 -4.28 -3.28
N MET A 89 -2.06 -3.14 -3.58
CA MET A 89 -2.69 -1.93 -4.12
C MET A 89 -3.64 -2.22 -5.29
N ARG A 90 -3.30 -3.15 -6.18
CA ARG A 90 -4.13 -3.59 -7.32
C ARG A 90 -5.56 -3.97 -6.94
N LYS A 91 -5.77 -4.57 -5.76
CA LYS A 91 -7.11 -4.94 -5.27
C LYS A 91 -7.92 -3.77 -4.75
N GLN A 92 -7.26 -2.68 -4.38
CA GLN A 92 -7.89 -1.49 -3.81
C GLN A 92 -8.26 -0.45 -4.89
N VAL A 93 -7.65 -0.56 -6.09
CA VAL A 93 -7.86 0.39 -7.18
C VAL A 93 -9.05 -0.03 -8.03
N VAL A 94 -10.04 0.86 -8.14
CA VAL A 94 -11.25 0.66 -8.97
C VAL A 94 -11.25 1.51 -10.24
N GLY A 95 -10.30 2.43 -10.38
CA GLY A 95 -10.12 3.24 -11.59
C GLY A 95 -8.89 4.13 -11.52
N VAL A 96 -8.39 4.54 -12.66
CA VAL A 96 -7.25 5.45 -12.80
C VAL A 96 -7.50 6.50 -13.87
N GLU A 97 -6.86 7.66 -13.71
CA GLU A 97 -6.64 8.63 -14.77
C GLU A 97 -5.13 8.74 -14.97
N ALA A 98 -4.70 8.72 -16.23
CA ALA A 98 -3.28 8.78 -16.53
C ALA A 98 -3.02 9.50 -17.86
N VAL A 99 -1.84 10.10 -17.99
CA VAL A 99 -1.36 10.74 -19.21
C VAL A 99 -0.36 9.83 -19.92
N LEU A 100 -0.66 9.46 -21.14
CA LEU A 100 0.22 8.66 -22.00
C LEU A 100 1.42 9.47 -22.51
N PRO A 101 2.49 8.82 -23.01
CA PRO A 101 3.62 9.53 -23.63
C PRO A 101 3.23 10.43 -24.82
N SER A 102 2.10 10.15 -25.48
CA SER A 102 1.52 10.99 -26.53
C SER A 102 0.93 12.30 -26.02
N GLY A 103 0.74 12.46 -24.70
CA GLY A 103 0.01 13.56 -24.07
C GLY A 103 -1.50 13.31 -23.98
N GLU A 104 -1.99 12.19 -24.49
CA GLU A 104 -3.40 11.81 -24.40
C GLU A 104 -3.75 11.36 -22.97
N VAL A 105 -4.92 11.81 -22.48
CA VAL A 105 -5.45 11.42 -21.18
C VAL A 105 -6.39 10.22 -21.33
N ILE A 106 -6.09 9.16 -20.60
CA ILE A 106 -7.00 8.02 -20.45
C ILE A 106 -7.62 8.03 -19.04
N SER A 107 -8.89 7.64 -18.93
CA SER A 107 -9.60 7.64 -17.66
C SER A 107 -10.56 6.46 -17.56
N THR A 108 -10.44 5.72 -16.45
CA THR A 108 -11.32 4.64 -16.03
C THR A 108 -11.98 4.96 -14.68
N LEU A 109 -12.02 6.23 -14.28
CA LEU A 109 -12.51 6.68 -12.95
C LEU A 109 -13.99 6.40 -12.69
N ARG A 110 -14.77 5.97 -13.69
CA ARG A 110 -16.16 5.57 -13.50
C ARG A 110 -16.35 4.48 -12.47
N GLY A 111 -15.30 3.64 -12.25
CA GLY A 111 -15.24 2.66 -11.17
C GLY A 111 -16.41 1.68 -11.15
N LEU A 112 -16.89 1.26 -12.32
CA LEU A 112 -17.95 0.26 -12.41
C LEU A 112 -17.39 -1.09 -12.00
N ALA A 113 -18.01 -1.76 -11.04
CA ALA A 113 -17.60 -3.09 -10.57
C ALA A 113 -17.65 -4.16 -11.69
N LYS A 114 -18.46 -3.91 -12.71
CA LYS A 114 -18.54 -4.74 -13.91
C LYS A 114 -18.41 -3.85 -15.13
N ASP A 115 -17.20 -3.79 -15.68
CA ASP A 115 -16.92 -3.15 -16.97
C ASP A 115 -16.20 -4.16 -17.87
N ASN A 116 -16.88 -4.60 -18.92
CA ASN A 116 -16.33 -5.55 -19.91
C ASN A 116 -15.91 -4.83 -21.20
N THR A 117 -15.73 -3.51 -21.17
CA THR A 117 -15.47 -2.68 -22.33
C THR A 117 -13.97 -2.54 -22.58
N GLY A 118 -13.43 -3.30 -23.52
CA GLY A 118 -12.04 -3.19 -23.95
C GLY A 118 -11.02 -3.77 -22.95
N TYR A 119 -9.80 -3.25 -22.99
CA TYR A 119 -8.73 -3.65 -22.07
C TYR A 119 -8.87 -2.96 -20.72
N ASP A 120 -8.53 -3.70 -19.65
CA ASP A 120 -8.48 -3.14 -18.31
C ASP A 120 -7.20 -2.31 -18.10
N PHE A 121 -7.27 -1.03 -18.45
CA PHE A 121 -6.17 -0.08 -18.27
C PHE A 121 -5.83 0.15 -16.79
N THR A 122 -6.81 0.04 -15.89
CA THR A 122 -6.58 0.12 -14.45
C THR A 122 -5.59 -0.95 -14.02
N GLN A 123 -5.85 -2.18 -14.41
CA GLN A 123 -4.99 -3.31 -14.06
C GLN A 123 -3.65 -3.30 -14.82
N LEU A 124 -3.63 -2.77 -16.03
CA LEU A 124 -2.40 -2.63 -16.82
C LEU A 124 -1.42 -1.62 -16.18
N LEU A 125 -1.94 -0.49 -15.68
CA LEU A 125 -1.12 0.57 -15.07
C LEU A 125 -0.66 0.22 -13.65
N CYS A 126 -1.38 -0.64 -12.93
CA CYS A 126 -0.94 -1.13 -11.64
C CYS A 126 0.31 -2.01 -11.77
N GLY A 127 1.43 -1.54 -11.21
CA GLY A 127 2.73 -2.23 -11.29
C GLY A 127 3.52 -1.92 -12.56
N SER A 128 3.12 -0.89 -13.32
CA SER A 128 3.83 -0.45 -14.54
C SER A 128 5.11 0.35 -14.26
N GLU A 129 5.32 0.79 -13.01
CA GLU A 129 6.48 1.58 -12.56
C GLU A 129 6.75 2.82 -13.42
N GLY A 130 5.68 3.48 -13.91
CA GLY A 130 5.77 4.67 -14.74
C GLY A 130 6.21 4.42 -16.18
N THR A 131 6.40 3.17 -16.62
CA THR A 131 6.88 2.84 -17.97
C THR A 131 5.83 3.04 -19.06
N LEU A 132 4.55 3.10 -18.70
CA LEU A 132 3.44 3.17 -19.64
C LEU A 132 2.75 4.54 -19.67
N ALA A 133 2.61 5.18 -18.51
CA ALA A 133 1.91 6.45 -18.37
C ALA A 133 2.25 7.13 -17.04
N VAL A 134 1.91 8.42 -16.93
CA VAL A 134 1.95 9.18 -15.67
C VAL A 134 0.56 9.14 -15.05
N ILE A 135 0.40 8.48 -13.90
CA ILE A 135 -0.85 8.42 -13.17
C ILE A 135 -1.13 9.79 -12.53
N THR A 136 -2.31 10.34 -12.75
CA THR A 136 -2.72 11.66 -12.24
C THR A 136 -3.80 11.59 -11.17
N LYS A 137 -4.75 10.65 -11.31
CA LYS A 137 -5.77 10.36 -10.31
C LYS A 137 -5.98 8.87 -10.17
N VAL A 138 -6.43 8.49 -8.98
CA VAL A 138 -6.77 7.10 -8.65
C VAL A 138 -8.10 7.08 -7.93
N ARG A 139 -9.02 6.22 -8.36
CA ARG A 139 -10.21 5.89 -7.61
C ARG A 139 -9.93 4.63 -6.80
N VAL A 140 -10.02 4.74 -5.48
CA VAL A 140 -9.77 3.65 -4.55
C VAL A 140 -11.03 3.26 -3.82
N GLN A 141 -11.09 2.01 -3.35
CA GLN A 141 -12.11 1.53 -2.44
C GLN A 141 -11.60 1.63 -1.00
N LEU A 142 -12.40 2.26 -0.15
CA LEU A 142 -12.24 2.24 1.30
C LEU A 142 -13.10 1.11 1.87
N LEU A 143 -12.66 0.54 2.99
CA LEU A 143 -13.24 -0.61 3.65
C LEU A 143 -13.91 -0.20 4.95
N ARG A 144 -14.84 -1.00 5.44
CA ARG A 144 -15.34 -0.85 6.81
C ARG A 144 -14.30 -1.41 7.77
N PRO A 145 -13.98 -0.69 8.88
CA PRO A 145 -13.06 -1.21 9.87
C PRO A 145 -13.57 -2.51 10.48
N GLU A 146 -12.69 -3.48 10.62
CA GLU A 146 -12.95 -4.71 11.35
C GLU A 146 -12.26 -4.66 12.70
N ALA A 147 -12.89 -5.26 13.73
CA ALA A 147 -12.27 -5.38 15.03
C ALA A 147 -11.24 -6.51 14.97
N VAL A 148 -9.98 -6.18 15.13
CA VAL A 148 -8.87 -7.13 15.14
C VAL A 148 -8.23 -7.21 16.53
N GLN A 149 -7.67 -8.38 16.85
CA GLN A 149 -6.88 -8.61 18.05
C GLN A 149 -5.43 -8.90 17.67
N LEU A 150 -4.50 -8.26 18.36
CA LEU A 150 -3.07 -8.54 18.20
C LEU A 150 -2.67 -9.67 19.14
N LEU A 151 -2.22 -10.78 18.57
CA LEU A 151 -1.59 -11.89 19.29
C LEU A 151 -0.08 -11.80 19.11
N VAL A 152 0.66 -11.87 20.22
CA VAL A 152 2.13 -11.95 20.21
C VAL A 152 2.54 -13.27 20.85
N CYS A 153 3.19 -14.14 20.08
CA CYS A 153 3.60 -15.47 20.51
C CYS A 153 5.11 -15.64 20.43
N GLY A 154 5.75 -16.12 21.52
CA GLY A 154 7.13 -16.60 21.49
C GLY A 154 7.19 -18.00 20.92
N VAL A 155 8.08 -18.23 19.94
CA VAL A 155 8.23 -19.53 19.29
C VAL A 155 9.70 -19.90 19.08
N GLU A 156 9.99 -21.20 19.12
CA GLU A 156 11.36 -21.72 18.98
C GLU A 156 11.78 -21.92 17.52
N SER A 157 10.83 -21.88 16.58
CA SER A 157 11.12 -22.10 15.16
C SER A 157 10.04 -21.48 14.26
N ILE A 158 10.43 -21.20 13.01
CA ILE A 158 9.50 -20.74 11.96
C ILE A 158 8.39 -21.79 11.72
N SER A 159 8.73 -23.10 11.79
CA SER A 159 7.74 -24.17 11.64
C SER A 159 6.67 -24.12 12.75
N ALA A 160 7.06 -23.79 14.00
CA ALA A 160 6.12 -23.63 15.09
C ALA A 160 5.22 -22.39 14.85
N ALA A 161 5.80 -21.28 14.38
CA ALA A 161 5.04 -20.07 14.03
C ALA A 161 3.99 -20.37 12.94
N LEU A 162 4.38 -21.04 11.86
CA LEU A 162 3.47 -21.43 10.77
C LEU A 162 2.34 -22.33 11.24
N LYS A 163 2.64 -23.26 12.17
CA LYS A 163 1.63 -24.14 12.76
C LYS A 163 0.60 -23.36 13.58
N ILE A 164 1.03 -22.35 14.34
CA ILE A 164 0.11 -21.48 15.08
C ILE A 164 -0.72 -20.66 14.09
N ALA A 165 -0.09 -19.97 13.12
CA ALA A 165 -0.79 -19.16 12.14
C ALA A 165 -1.82 -19.99 11.34
N SER A 166 -1.52 -21.26 11.03
CA SER A 166 -2.44 -22.13 10.29
C SER A 166 -3.76 -22.38 11.02
N GLY A 167 -3.79 -22.23 12.34
CA GLY A 167 -5.03 -22.31 13.14
C GLY A 167 -5.99 -21.13 12.94
N PHE A 168 -5.51 -20.03 12.35
CA PHE A 168 -6.28 -18.80 12.11
C PHE A 168 -6.53 -18.51 10.62
N ILE A 169 -6.24 -19.48 9.72
CA ILE A 169 -6.47 -19.31 8.28
C ILE A 169 -7.91 -18.86 8.02
N GLY A 170 -8.05 -17.75 7.26
CA GLY A 170 -9.34 -17.12 6.96
C GLY A 170 -9.70 -15.95 7.89
N ASN A 171 -8.98 -15.79 9.01
CA ASN A 171 -9.18 -14.69 9.96
C ASN A 171 -7.89 -13.89 10.21
N ILE A 172 -6.85 -14.09 9.42
CA ILE A 172 -5.57 -13.37 9.56
C ILE A 172 -5.65 -12.05 8.79
N HIS A 173 -5.47 -10.94 9.50
CA HIS A 173 -5.31 -9.61 8.91
C HIS A 173 -3.84 -9.29 8.63
N ALA A 174 -2.94 -9.62 9.57
CA ALA A 174 -1.51 -9.50 9.38
C ALA A 174 -0.77 -10.65 10.07
N ALA A 175 0.38 -11.05 9.53
CA ALA A 175 1.26 -12.05 10.11
C ALA A 175 2.71 -11.67 9.89
N GLU A 176 3.45 -11.46 10.99
CA GLU A 176 4.85 -11.08 10.98
C GLU A 176 5.66 -12.00 11.88
N ILE A 177 6.85 -12.39 11.42
CA ILE A 177 7.81 -13.16 12.24
C ILE A 177 9.06 -12.30 12.41
N VAL A 178 9.43 -12.04 13.66
CA VAL A 178 10.58 -11.23 14.02
C VAL A 178 11.56 -12.10 14.80
N ASP A 179 12.81 -12.12 14.40
CA ASP A 179 13.86 -12.84 15.11
C ASP A 179 14.37 -12.05 16.33
N ARG A 180 15.08 -12.75 17.20
CA ARG A 180 15.66 -12.17 18.41
C ARG A 180 16.60 -11.00 18.10
N ALA A 181 17.44 -11.10 17.06
CA ALA A 181 18.41 -10.07 16.73
C ALA A 181 17.73 -8.75 16.34
N SER A 182 16.63 -8.84 15.59
CA SER A 182 15.79 -7.69 15.23
C SER A 182 15.12 -7.07 16.45
N ILE A 183 14.57 -7.88 17.37
CA ILE A 183 14.01 -7.40 18.64
C ILE A 183 15.07 -6.69 19.48
N ASP A 184 16.28 -7.26 19.61
CA ASP A 184 17.39 -6.66 20.35
C ASP A 184 17.84 -5.34 19.72
N CYS A 185 17.78 -5.24 18.39
CA CYS A 185 18.06 -4.00 17.67
C CYS A 185 17.03 -2.91 17.99
N VAL A 186 15.74 -3.23 17.89
CA VAL A 186 14.66 -2.31 18.26
C VAL A 186 14.79 -1.85 19.70
N LYS A 187 14.99 -2.77 20.63
CA LYS A 187 15.18 -2.45 22.05
C LYS A 187 16.32 -1.48 22.30
N ARG A 188 17.46 -1.64 21.61
CA ARG A 188 18.60 -0.71 21.72
C ARG A 188 18.31 0.69 21.22
N VAL A 189 17.52 0.80 20.14
CA VAL A 189 17.24 2.09 19.49
C VAL A 189 16.08 2.83 20.16
N THR A 190 15.03 2.11 20.53
CA THR A 190 13.76 2.72 21.00
C THR A 190 13.56 2.60 22.52
N GLY A 191 14.31 1.72 23.19
CA GLY A 191 14.05 1.34 24.58
C GLY A 191 12.83 0.43 24.77
N THR A 192 12.08 0.15 23.70
CA THR A 192 10.88 -0.70 23.75
C THR A 192 11.28 -2.17 23.83
N ALA A 193 10.64 -2.93 24.71
CA ALA A 193 10.86 -4.36 24.85
C ALA A 193 9.57 -5.13 24.62
N VAL A 194 9.70 -6.33 24.04
CA VAL A 194 8.60 -7.30 24.02
C VAL A 194 8.39 -7.88 25.42
N PRO A 195 7.16 -8.35 25.75
CA PRO A 195 6.83 -8.79 27.11
C PRO A 195 7.53 -10.09 27.56
N PHE A 196 8.16 -10.82 26.64
CA PHE A 196 8.86 -12.08 26.92
C PHE A 196 10.03 -12.28 25.94
N ASP A 197 10.94 -13.18 26.29
CA ASP A 197 12.11 -13.55 25.50
C ASP A 197 11.84 -14.84 24.72
N SER A 198 12.22 -14.87 23.44
CA SER A 198 12.07 -16.06 22.58
C SER A 198 13.07 -16.00 21.39
N VAL A 199 13.26 -17.12 20.71
CA VAL A 199 14.08 -17.21 19.48
C VAL A 199 13.42 -16.41 18.35
N PHE A 200 12.11 -16.58 18.21
CA PHE A 200 11.28 -15.79 17.29
C PHE A 200 10.04 -15.28 18.00
N HIS A 201 9.51 -14.18 17.48
CA HIS A 201 8.23 -13.63 17.89
C HIS A 201 7.31 -13.65 16.69
N LEU A 202 6.16 -14.31 16.83
CA LEU A 202 5.08 -14.28 15.85
C LEU A 202 4.08 -13.22 16.30
N LEU A 203 3.79 -12.27 15.42
CA LEU A 203 2.75 -11.26 15.58
C LEU A 203 1.63 -11.60 14.61
N LEU A 204 0.41 -11.76 15.11
CA LEU A 204 -0.79 -12.02 14.31
C LEU A 204 -1.85 -10.99 14.65
N GLU A 205 -2.43 -10.38 13.64
CA GLU A 205 -3.70 -9.67 13.72
C GLU A 205 -4.80 -10.60 13.22
N VAL A 206 -5.77 -10.90 14.09
CA VAL A 206 -6.88 -11.84 13.86
C VAL A 206 -8.21 -11.27 14.33
#